data_9ecc4d73b8a07ea5c48b963b97e94bbb
#
_entry.id   9ecc4d73b8a07ea5c48b963b97e94bbb
#
_cell.length_a   1.000
_cell.length_b   1.000
_cell.length_c   1.000
_cell.angle_alpha   90.00
_cell.angle_beta   90.00
_cell.angle_gamma   90.00
#
_symmetry.space_group_name_H-M   'P 1'
#
loop_
_entity.id
_entity.type
_entity.pdbx_description
1 polymer ?
#
loop_
_entity_poly.entity_id
_entity_poly.type
_entity_poly.pdbx_seq_one_letter_code
_entity_poly.pdbx_strand_id
1 'polypeptide(L)'
;ERCERIKMANIAQTVNVLQSLILTDGEKMLLTPTYHVFEMYKVHHDATLLPLHLNCENYVLDGKEIPAVSASASKDKEGAVYITIVNVDPARETEILIDLRGGEYGSVTGRILKGKELNAHNTFENGETVKPEAFRGARIKNNILSLSVPPASVTVLTVVKR
;
A
#
# COMPACT_ATOMS: atom_id res chain seq x y z
N GLU A 1 5.42 -8.94 -7.94
CA GLU A 1 5.88 -10.37 -7.82
C GLU A 1 6.35 -10.98 -9.15
N ARG A 2 6.49 -10.17 -10.21
CA ARG A 2 6.94 -10.61 -11.55
C ARG A 2 8.22 -9.89 -12.00
N CYS A 3 9.01 -9.36 -11.05
CA CYS A 3 10.20 -8.55 -11.33
C CYS A 3 11.30 -9.29 -12.10
N GLU A 4 11.29 -10.62 -12.10
CA GLU A 4 12.19 -11.41 -12.95
C GLU A 4 11.91 -11.21 -14.44
N ARG A 5 10.65 -11.01 -14.81
CA ARG A 5 10.18 -10.87 -16.19
C ARG A 5 9.85 -9.42 -16.57
N ILE A 6 9.23 -8.67 -15.64
CA ILE A 6 8.81 -7.30 -15.87
C ILE A 6 9.91 -6.38 -15.38
N LYS A 7 10.61 -5.75 -16.31
CA LYS A 7 11.72 -4.83 -16.01
C LYS A 7 11.30 -3.36 -15.98
N MET A 8 10.14 -3.07 -16.53
CA MET A 8 9.59 -1.70 -16.54
C MET A 8 8.06 -1.77 -16.55
N ALA A 9 7.43 -0.89 -15.80
CA ALA A 9 6.01 -0.62 -15.88
C ALA A 9 5.80 0.91 -15.87
N ASN A 10 5.01 1.41 -16.80
CA ASN A 10 4.77 2.83 -16.96
C ASN A 10 3.29 3.13 -16.72
N ILE A 11 3.04 4.28 -16.09
CA ILE A 11 1.72 4.91 -16.08
C ILE A 11 1.70 5.99 -17.16
N ALA A 12 0.57 6.16 -17.83
CA ALA A 12 0.41 7.22 -18.82
C ALA A 12 0.61 8.59 -18.15
N GLN A 13 1.24 9.47 -18.86
CA GLN A 13 1.59 10.87 -18.55
C GLN A 13 1.44 11.33 -17.08
N THR A 14 2.41 12.08 -16.60
CA THR A 14 2.52 12.45 -15.19
C THR A 14 1.60 13.60 -14.78
N VAL A 15 1.34 14.54 -15.69
CA VAL A 15 0.66 15.82 -15.39
C VAL A 15 -0.55 16.05 -16.29
N ASN A 16 -1.65 16.50 -15.69
CA ASN A 16 -2.88 16.99 -16.39
C ASN A 16 -3.52 16.02 -17.38
N VAL A 17 -3.48 14.74 -17.11
CA VAL A 17 -4.15 13.71 -17.91
C VAL A 17 -5.02 12.83 -17.02
N LEU A 18 -5.82 11.97 -17.64
CA LEU A 18 -6.59 10.98 -16.92
C LEU A 18 -5.68 10.10 -16.07
N GLN A 19 -5.96 10.01 -14.77
CA GLN A 19 -5.17 9.29 -13.77
C GLN A 19 -3.74 9.84 -13.55
N SER A 20 -3.51 11.12 -13.87
CA SER A 20 -2.21 11.74 -13.63
C SER A 20 -1.82 11.73 -12.15
N LEU A 21 -0.52 11.79 -11.90
CA LEU A 21 0.03 11.92 -10.54
C LEU A 21 -0.17 13.33 -10.01
N ILE A 22 -0.06 14.32 -10.89
CA ILE A 22 -0.08 15.75 -10.58
C ILE A 22 -1.10 16.45 -11.47
N LEU A 23 -1.89 17.33 -10.89
CA LEU A 23 -2.72 18.28 -11.61
C LEU A 23 -2.22 19.70 -11.36
N THR A 24 -2.23 20.53 -12.39
CA THR A 24 -1.88 21.95 -12.31
C THR A 24 -2.95 22.80 -12.97
N ASP A 25 -3.20 23.98 -12.39
CA ASP A 25 -4.06 25.02 -12.93
C ASP A 25 -3.45 26.39 -12.62
N GLY A 26 -2.87 27.03 -13.61
CA GLY A 26 -2.07 28.25 -13.42
C GLY A 26 -0.91 28.00 -12.45
N GLU A 27 -0.86 28.73 -11.35
CA GLU A 27 0.16 28.61 -10.31
C GLU A 27 -0.16 27.51 -9.27
N LYS A 28 -1.34 26.88 -9.34
CA LYS A 28 -1.76 25.86 -8.40
C LYS A 28 -1.24 24.49 -8.82
N MET A 29 -0.88 23.67 -7.83
CA MET A 29 -0.49 22.27 -8.01
C MET A 29 -1.25 21.39 -7.01
N LEU A 30 -1.66 20.22 -7.48
CA LEU A 30 -2.39 19.22 -6.70
C LEU A 30 -1.75 17.84 -6.89
N LEU A 31 -1.53 17.14 -5.78
CA LEU A 31 -1.11 15.73 -5.77
C LEU A 31 -2.36 14.84 -5.70
N THR A 32 -2.47 13.91 -6.62
CA THR A 32 -3.60 12.97 -6.64
C THR A 32 -3.38 11.80 -5.67
N PRO A 33 -4.42 11.03 -5.30
CA PRO A 33 -4.23 9.79 -4.55
C PRO A 33 -3.27 8.81 -5.24
N THR A 34 -3.23 8.79 -6.58
CA THR A 34 -2.30 7.96 -7.36
C THR A 34 -0.84 8.35 -7.09
N TYR A 35 -0.53 9.66 -7.01
CA TYR A 35 0.81 10.13 -6.60
C TYR A 35 1.23 9.53 -5.25
N HIS A 36 0.32 9.56 -4.29
CA HIS A 36 0.63 9.06 -2.95
C HIS A 36 0.91 7.55 -2.93
N VAL A 37 0.24 6.76 -3.78
CA VAL A 37 0.57 5.33 -3.92
C VAL A 37 2.00 5.16 -4.45
N PHE A 38 2.39 5.89 -5.50
CA PHE A 38 3.76 5.83 -6.03
C PHE A 38 4.80 6.27 -4.99
N GLU A 39 4.52 7.34 -4.25
CA GLU A 39 5.39 7.83 -3.18
C GLU A 39 5.55 6.80 -2.05
N MET A 40 4.46 6.18 -1.62
CA MET A 40 4.50 5.14 -0.59
C MET A 40 5.25 3.88 -1.04
N TYR A 41 5.17 3.53 -2.33
CA TYR A 41 5.79 2.32 -2.89
C TYR A 41 7.29 2.48 -3.20
N LYS A 42 7.84 3.69 -3.15
CA LYS A 42 9.27 3.92 -3.40
C LYS A 42 10.20 3.13 -2.46
N VAL A 43 9.71 2.68 -1.31
CA VAL A 43 10.44 1.81 -0.37
C VAL A 43 10.86 0.46 -0.98
N HIS A 44 10.23 0.06 -2.08
CA HIS A 44 10.56 -1.16 -2.80
C HIS A 44 11.64 -0.96 -3.89
N HIS A 45 12.05 0.29 -4.16
CA HIS A 45 13.12 0.56 -5.13
C HIS A 45 14.45 0.02 -4.60
N ASP A 46 15.20 -0.63 -5.47
CA ASP A 46 16.50 -1.25 -5.16
C ASP A 46 16.48 -2.27 -4.01
N ALA A 47 15.30 -2.69 -3.59
CA ALA A 47 15.10 -3.70 -2.57
C ALA A 47 14.96 -5.10 -3.19
N THR A 48 15.30 -6.12 -2.43
CA THR A 48 15.15 -7.53 -2.82
C THR A 48 13.74 -8.01 -2.55
N LEU A 49 13.06 -8.53 -3.57
CA LEU A 49 11.74 -9.16 -3.41
C LEU A 49 11.82 -10.32 -2.41
N LEU A 50 10.90 -10.35 -1.46
CA LEU A 50 10.74 -11.48 -0.54
C LEU A 50 9.59 -12.38 -1.02
N PRO A 51 9.74 -13.71 -0.92
CA PRO A 51 8.63 -14.63 -1.18
C PRO A 51 7.52 -14.41 -0.15
N LEU A 52 6.29 -14.35 -0.62
CA LEU A 52 5.10 -14.15 0.20
C LEU A 52 4.05 -15.18 -0.21
N HIS A 53 3.46 -15.83 0.78
CA HIS A 53 2.28 -16.66 0.61
C HIS A 53 1.09 -15.96 1.29
N LEU A 54 0.04 -15.68 0.53
CA LEU A 54 -1.16 -15.01 1.00
C LEU A 54 -2.34 -15.96 0.86
N ASN A 55 -3.08 -16.14 1.96
CA ASN A 55 -4.38 -16.78 1.98
C ASN A 55 -5.41 -15.76 2.48
N CYS A 56 -6.41 -15.46 1.68
CA CYS A 56 -7.48 -14.53 2.01
C CYS A 56 -8.79 -14.95 1.34
N GLU A 57 -9.89 -14.42 1.86
CA GLU A 57 -11.19 -14.54 1.21
C GLU A 57 -11.24 -13.76 -0.11
N ASN A 58 -12.20 -14.10 -0.96
CA ASN A 58 -12.47 -13.34 -2.16
C ASN A 58 -13.48 -12.23 -1.91
N TYR A 59 -13.27 -11.10 -2.56
CA TYR A 59 -14.30 -10.10 -2.80
C TYR A 59 -15.11 -10.52 -4.03
N VAL A 60 -16.42 -10.54 -3.88
CA VAL A 60 -17.35 -11.00 -4.93
C VAL A 60 -18.27 -9.86 -5.33
N LEU A 61 -18.34 -9.58 -6.63
CA LEU A 61 -19.26 -8.61 -7.20
C LEU A 61 -19.84 -9.16 -8.51
N ASP A 62 -21.15 -9.22 -8.63
CA ASP A 62 -21.88 -9.69 -9.82
C ASP A 62 -21.37 -11.05 -10.35
N GLY A 63 -21.08 -11.97 -9.43
CA GLY A 63 -20.59 -13.31 -9.76
C GLY A 63 -19.12 -13.38 -10.20
N LYS A 64 -18.39 -12.27 -10.16
CA LYS A 64 -16.95 -12.21 -10.38
C LYS A 64 -16.23 -12.15 -9.05
N GLU A 65 -15.11 -12.85 -8.95
CA GLU A 65 -14.33 -12.97 -7.73
C GLU A 65 -12.89 -12.50 -7.93
N ILE A 66 -12.37 -11.77 -6.95
CA ILE A 66 -10.95 -11.43 -6.84
C ILE A 66 -10.50 -11.61 -5.39
N PRO A 67 -9.23 -11.90 -5.11
CA PRO A 67 -8.72 -11.87 -3.74
C PRO A 67 -9.03 -10.52 -3.08
N ALA A 68 -9.65 -10.54 -1.90
CA ALA A 68 -10.00 -9.31 -1.17
C ALA A 68 -8.76 -8.51 -0.73
N VAL A 69 -7.62 -9.21 -0.57
CA VAL A 69 -6.34 -8.61 -0.17
C VAL A 69 -5.27 -8.95 -1.19
N SER A 70 -4.43 -7.97 -1.50
CA SER A 70 -3.20 -8.15 -2.26
C SER A 70 -2.03 -7.67 -1.41
N ALA A 71 -0.89 -8.37 -1.44
CA ALA A 71 0.29 -7.98 -0.69
C ALA A 71 1.59 -8.23 -1.46
N SER A 72 2.61 -7.45 -1.15
CA SER A 72 3.99 -7.71 -1.58
C SER A 72 4.95 -7.36 -0.46
N ALA A 73 6.14 -7.99 -0.48
CA ALA A 73 7.17 -7.74 0.51
C ALA A 73 8.55 -7.61 -0.14
N SER A 74 9.37 -6.74 0.40
CA SER A 74 10.77 -6.59 -0.01
C SER A 74 11.66 -6.29 1.18
N LYS A 75 12.97 -6.46 1.00
CA LYS A 75 13.99 -6.16 1.99
C LYS A 75 15.04 -5.26 1.36
N ASP A 76 15.37 -4.15 2.02
CA ASP A 76 16.46 -3.28 1.59
C ASP A 76 17.84 -3.83 1.97
N LYS A 77 18.88 -3.07 1.65
CA LYS A 77 20.28 -3.41 1.93
C LYS A 77 20.61 -3.33 3.42
N GLU A 78 19.89 -2.52 4.16
CA GLU A 78 20.02 -2.33 5.60
C GLU A 78 19.30 -3.43 6.40
N GLY A 79 18.48 -4.24 5.73
CA GLY A 79 17.75 -5.37 6.31
C GLY A 79 16.35 -5.03 6.81
N ALA A 80 15.86 -3.81 6.61
CA ALA A 80 14.47 -3.46 6.87
C ALA A 80 13.54 -4.17 5.88
N VAL A 81 12.42 -4.66 6.37
CA VAL A 81 11.41 -5.34 5.56
C VAL A 81 10.23 -4.39 5.33
N TYR A 82 9.88 -4.20 4.08
CA TYR A 82 8.74 -3.42 3.66
C TYR A 82 7.63 -4.35 3.19
N ILE A 83 6.43 -4.14 3.72
CA ILE A 83 5.24 -4.92 3.36
C ILE A 83 4.16 -3.96 2.90
N THR A 84 3.72 -4.12 1.67
CA THR A 84 2.58 -3.38 1.11
C THR A 84 1.36 -4.29 1.10
N ILE A 85 0.23 -3.76 1.57
CA ILE A 85 -1.04 -4.46 1.66
C ILE A 85 -2.12 -3.57 1.07
N VAL A 86 -2.92 -4.14 0.17
CA VAL A 86 -4.09 -3.48 -0.43
C VAL A 86 -5.33 -4.28 -0.05
N ASN A 87 -6.26 -3.66 0.64
CA ASN A 87 -7.61 -4.20 0.83
C ASN A 87 -8.52 -3.61 -0.25
N VAL A 88 -8.99 -4.45 -1.17
CA VAL A 88 -9.84 -4.02 -2.29
C VAL A 88 -11.33 -4.09 -1.94
N ASP A 89 -11.71 -4.73 -0.82
CA ASP A 89 -13.09 -4.76 -0.37
C ASP A 89 -13.54 -3.35 0.02
N PRO A 90 -14.61 -2.80 -0.57
CA PRO A 90 -15.05 -1.45 -0.30
C PRO A 90 -15.76 -1.27 1.03
N ALA A 91 -16.15 -2.36 1.69
CA ALA A 91 -17.01 -2.33 2.87
C ALA A 91 -16.41 -3.04 4.10
N ARG A 92 -15.54 -4.05 3.89
CA ARG A 92 -15.04 -4.90 4.98
C ARG A 92 -13.61 -4.55 5.36
N GLU A 93 -13.41 -4.38 6.65
CA GLU A 93 -12.10 -4.40 7.28
C GLU A 93 -11.59 -5.84 7.33
N THR A 94 -10.29 -6.04 7.14
CA THR A 94 -9.68 -7.37 7.12
C THR A 94 -8.59 -7.48 8.18
N GLU A 95 -8.73 -8.46 9.06
CA GLU A 95 -7.66 -8.83 10.00
C GLU A 95 -6.61 -9.68 9.29
N ILE A 96 -5.35 -9.34 9.51
CA ILE A 96 -4.20 -10.00 8.86
C ILE A 96 -3.21 -10.43 9.92
N LEU A 97 -2.76 -11.67 9.80
CA LEU A 97 -1.65 -12.23 10.56
C LEU A 97 -0.52 -12.58 9.61
N ILE A 98 0.69 -12.10 9.90
CA ILE A 98 1.88 -12.34 9.09
C ILE A 98 2.93 -13.04 9.95
N ASP A 99 3.28 -14.27 9.56
CA ASP A 99 4.41 -15.01 10.12
C ASP A 99 5.72 -14.47 9.48
N LEU A 100 6.49 -13.72 10.26
CA LEU A 100 7.74 -13.11 9.82
C LEU A 100 8.89 -14.12 10.01
N ARG A 101 9.36 -14.69 8.90
CA ARG A 101 10.42 -15.70 8.90
C ARG A 101 11.79 -15.12 8.55
N GLY A 102 12.86 -15.82 8.92
CA GLY A 102 14.23 -15.46 8.54
C GLY A 102 14.89 -14.37 9.41
N GLY A 103 14.36 -14.12 10.60
CA GLY A 103 14.95 -13.18 11.56
C GLY A 103 14.09 -12.97 12.79
N GLU A 104 14.60 -12.18 13.73
CA GLU A 104 13.85 -11.67 14.87
C GLU A 104 13.49 -10.22 14.63
N TYR A 105 12.20 -9.91 14.68
CA TYR A 105 11.67 -8.57 14.38
C TYR A 105 11.12 -7.92 15.65
N GLY A 106 11.44 -6.63 15.85
CA GLY A 106 11.15 -5.93 17.09
C GLY A 106 10.21 -4.75 16.98
N SER A 107 10.20 -4.08 15.85
CA SER A 107 9.38 -2.90 15.67
C SER A 107 8.69 -2.87 14.30
N VAL A 108 7.52 -2.22 14.27
CA VAL A 108 6.77 -1.95 13.05
C VAL A 108 6.26 -0.53 13.07
N THR A 109 6.41 0.16 11.97
CA THR A 109 5.76 1.43 11.68
C THR A 109 5.00 1.31 10.37
N GLY A 110 4.04 2.20 10.14
CA GLY A 110 3.27 2.11 8.90
C GLY A 110 2.69 3.44 8.46
N ARG A 111 2.31 3.47 7.19
CA ARG A 111 1.51 4.54 6.57
C ARG A 111 0.31 3.90 5.87
N ILE A 112 -0.78 4.61 5.86
CA ILE A 112 -2.02 4.19 5.19
C ILE A 112 -2.56 5.31 4.30
N LEU A 113 -3.04 4.93 3.14
CA LEU A 113 -3.81 5.78 2.24
C LEU A 113 -5.22 5.21 2.14
N LYS A 114 -6.21 6.02 2.49
CA LYS A 114 -7.64 5.68 2.35
C LYS A 114 -8.46 6.95 2.19
N GLY A 115 -9.57 6.86 1.47
CA GLY A 115 -10.62 7.89 1.45
C GLY A 115 -11.67 7.63 2.52
N LYS A 116 -12.48 8.62 2.84
CA LYS A 116 -13.70 8.43 3.64
C LYS A 116 -14.79 7.71 2.83
N GLU A 117 -14.80 7.92 1.52
CA GLU A 117 -15.71 7.34 0.56
C GLU A 117 -14.92 6.87 -0.67
N LEU A 118 -15.48 5.95 -1.46
CA LEU A 118 -14.80 5.38 -2.63
C LEU A 118 -14.49 6.40 -3.72
N ASN A 119 -15.31 7.44 -3.84
CA ASN A 119 -15.13 8.53 -4.81
C ASN A 119 -14.37 9.73 -4.22
N ALA A 120 -13.82 9.64 -3.01
CA ALA A 120 -13.03 10.70 -2.42
C ALA A 120 -11.81 11.01 -3.28
N HIS A 121 -11.60 12.28 -3.56
CA HIS A 121 -10.48 12.77 -4.37
C HIS A 121 -10.00 14.13 -3.86
N ASN A 122 -8.80 14.50 -4.27
CA ASN A 122 -8.23 15.79 -3.97
C ASN A 122 -8.69 16.82 -5.02
N THR A 123 -8.97 18.04 -4.60
CA THR A 123 -9.31 19.18 -5.46
C THR A 123 -8.39 20.35 -5.19
N PHE A 124 -8.37 21.37 -6.06
CA PHE A 124 -7.55 22.58 -5.84
C PHE A 124 -7.98 23.37 -4.59
N GLU A 125 -9.23 23.19 -4.12
CA GLU A 125 -9.76 23.79 -2.91
C GLU A 125 -9.45 22.93 -1.67
N ASN A 126 -9.36 21.60 -1.83
CA ASN A 126 -9.13 20.62 -0.78
C ASN A 126 -8.08 19.59 -1.20
N GLY A 127 -6.84 20.03 -1.33
CA GLY A 127 -5.74 19.25 -1.88
C GLY A 127 -5.28 18.04 -1.04
N GLU A 128 -5.77 17.92 0.18
CA GLU A 128 -5.37 16.87 1.14
C GLU A 128 -6.55 16.03 1.65
N THR A 129 -7.63 15.93 0.90
CA THR A 129 -8.80 15.10 1.25
C THR A 129 -8.41 13.62 1.38
N VAL A 130 -7.54 13.15 0.46
CA VAL A 130 -6.96 11.80 0.49
C VAL A 130 -5.45 11.94 0.48
N LYS A 131 -4.84 11.68 1.63
CA LYS A 131 -3.38 11.74 1.82
C LYS A 131 -2.92 10.60 2.73
N PRO A 132 -1.62 10.22 2.66
CA PRO A 132 -1.09 9.22 3.56
C PRO A 132 -1.09 9.68 5.02
N GLU A 133 -1.55 8.81 5.91
CA GLU A 133 -1.56 9.01 7.35
C GLU A 133 -0.69 7.97 8.05
N ALA A 134 -0.29 8.24 9.29
CA ALA A 134 0.41 7.27 10.11
C ALA A 134 -0.52 6.08 10.45
N PHE A 135 -0.08 4.87 10.15
CA PHE A 135 -0.79 3.66 10.52
C PHE A 135 -0.23 3.10 11.83
N ARG A 136 -1.07 3.03 12.86
CA ARG A 136 -0.69 2.60 14.22
C ARG A 136 -1.35 1.27 14.62
N GLY A 137 -2.04 0.63 13.70
CA GLY A 137 -2.81 -0.59 13.94
C GLY A 137 -1.98 -1.89 13.91
N ALA A 138 -0.68 -1.83 13.62
CA ALA A 138 0.17 -3.00 13.51
C ALA A 138 0.96 -3.28 14.81
N ARG A 139 1.08 -4.55 15.19
CA ARG A 139 1.84 -5.01 16.35
C ARG A 139 2.60 -6.29 16.05
N ILE A 140 3.82 -6.41 16.61
CA ILE A 140 4.64 -7.63 16.50
C ILE A 140 4.75 -8.28 17.88
N LYS A 141 4.41 -9.57 17.93
CA LYS A 141 4.64 -10.43 19.10
C LYS A 141 5.10 -11.79 18.62
N ASN A 142 6.25 -12.27 19.12
CA ASN A 142 6.83 -13.58 18.76
C ASN A 142 6.95 -13.77 17.23
N ASN A 143 7.45 -12.76 16.52
CA ASN A 143 7.55 -12.72 15.07
C ASN A 143 6.19 -12.83 14.29
N ILE A 144 5.08 -12.78 14.99
CA ILE A 144 3.77 -12.63 14.35
C ILE A 144 3.41 -11.16 14.32
N LEU A 145 3.28 -10.61 13.13
CA LEU A 145 2.77 -9.27 12.89
C LEU A 145 1.26 -9.35 12.70
N SER A 146 0.51 -8.68 13.57
CA SER A 146 -0.95 -8.58 13.53
C SER A 146 -1.39 -7.17 13.21
N LEU A 147 -2.38 -7.03 12.35
CA LEU A 147 -2.98 -5.74 11.99
C LEU A 147 -4.39 -5.93 11.46
N SER A 148 -5.16 -4.85 11.47
CA SER A 148 -6.45 -4.76 10.78
C SER A 148 -6.36 -3.67 9.71
N VAL A 149 -6.69 -3.99 8.47
CA VAL A 149 -6.65 -3.07 7.33
C VAL A 149 -8.05 -2.63 6.95
N PRO A 150 -8.33 -1.33 6.99
CA PRO A 150 -9.65 -0.79 6.64
C PRO A 150 -10.06 -1.12 5.19
N PRO A 151 -11.37 -1.00 4.89
CA PRO A 151 -11.86 -1.11 3.52
C PRO A 151 -11.16 -0.13 2.57
N ALA A 152 -11.05 -0.49 1.30
CA ALA A 152 -10.56 0.36 0.21
C ALA A 152 -9.29 1.15 0.60
N SER A 153 -8.27 0.43 1.08
CA SER A 153 -7.05 1.06 1.61
C SER A 153 -5.77 0.46 1.06
N VAL A 154 -4.72 1.28 1.05
CA VAL A 154 -3.34 0.89 0.76
C VAL A 154 -2.50 1.15 2.00
N THR A 155 -1.88 0.12 2.54
CA THR A 155 -1.04 0.20 3.75
C THR A 155 0.38 -0.22 3.39
N VAL A 156 1.36 0.56 3.82
CA VAL A 156 2.79 0.22 3.71
C VAL A 156 3.37 0.15 5.11
N LEU A 157 3.97 -0.98 5.44
CA LEU A 157 4.62 -1.23 6.74
C LEU A 157 6.13 -1.29 6.55
N THR A 158 6.84 -0.76 7.55
CA THR A 158 8.29 -0.93 7.72
C THR A 158 8.52 -1.75 8.97
N VAL A 159 9.16 -2.90 8.81
CA VAL A 159 9.45 -3.86 9.88
C VAL A 159 10.96 -3.94 10.06
N VAL A 160 11.42 -3.72 11.29
CA VAL A 160 12.85 -3.66 11.61
C VAL A 160 13.21 -4.80 12.57
N LYS A 161 14.37 -5.41 12.33
CA LYS A 161 14.94 -6.43 13.21
C LYS A 161 15.26 -5.85 14.58
N ARG A 162 15.27 -6.73 15.59
CA ARG A 162 15.82 -6.42 16.92
C ARG A 162 17.32 -6.29 16.89
#